data_ae314fe184349add87cee7061d666976
#
_entry.id   ae314fe184349add87cee7061d666976
#
_cell.length_a   1.000
_cell.length_b   1.000
_cell.length_c   1.000
_cell.angle_alpha   90.00
_cell.angle_beta   90.00
_cell.angle_gamma   90.00
#
_symmetry.space_group_name_H-M   'P 1'
#
loop_
_entity.id
_entity.type
_entity.pdbx_description
1 polymer ?
#
loop_
_entity_poly.entity_id
_entity_poly.type
_entity_poly.pdbx_seq_one_letter_code
_entity_poly.pdbx_strand_id
1 'polypeptide(L)'
;LGKKELTAIFSSDPDRYYKVSLFDRLGFKRQRCNNCGKFFWSLDEKQFCPDHQYYGFIGEPPTNKRLDYVNAWKKIEEYFQSNAHSIIRRYPVVCRWRDDLYFTIASIVDFQRVIGNKVIFELPTNPLLVPQMCLRFNDIENVGLSGRHYTSFCMIGQVCNADAHGGYWKDRCIELDYRMLTNALGIRKEEITFVEDVWMGAGAFGYSLEYFVSGLELGNAVFTEFEGNENDYRVMTNKIIDMGAGLERLSWITMGTPTSYDCSFGPVVRKLVDNSGTSESPEILSKYFTAVSTKLDYMSGDIQAVKSLIAKELKISDDLLTKMTAPYEAIYTIADHTRTLVFAISDGALPSNVGGGYNLRVILRRALSILERLGWSMKLEDIADMHIDYIKQMYPELEEHREDVRTILQIESGRYIGSRERMEAIANSIKSTEKKLMVDDLIRMYESDGVTPDFLVDLGAI
;
A
#
# COMPACT_ATOMS: atom_id res chain seq x y z
N LEU A 1 -8.70 7.00 -27.25
CA LEU A 1 -7.53 6.08 -27.09
C LEU A 1 -7.53 5.53 -25.69
N GLY A 2 -7.77 4.23 -25.51
CA GLY A 2 -7.62 3.58 -24.22
C GLY A 2 -6.14 3.39 -23.84
N LYS A 3 -5.86 2.96 -22.59
CA LYS A 3 -4.49 2.69 -22.13
C LYS A 3 -3.69 1.81 -23.09
N LYS A 4 -4.33 0.80 -23.70
CA LYS A 4 -3.68 -0.10 -24.67
C LYS A 4 -3.22 0.60 -25.95
N GLU A 5 -4.01 1.52 -26.47
CA GLU A 5 -3.69 2.27 -27.70
C GLU A 5 -2.58 3.27 -27.44
N LEU A 6 -2.63 3.99 -26.33
CA LEU A 6 -1.53 4.88 -25.91
C LEU A 6 -0.22 4.11 -25.67
N THR A 7 -0.30 2.93 -25.06
CA THR A 7 0.87 2.05 -24.90
C THR A 7 1.47 1.69 -26.26
N ALA A 8 0.64 1.33 -27.25
CA ALA A 8 1.12 1.03 -28.60
C ALA A 8 1.77 2.25 -29.27
N ILE A 9 1.17 3.44 -29.14
CA ILE A 9 1.70 4.70 -29.70
C ILE A 9 3.06 5.02 -29.08
N PHE A 10 3.15 5.06 -27.74
CA PHE A 10 4.40 5.42 -27.08
C PHE A 10 5.50 4.38 -27.28
N SER A 11 5.16 3.09 -27.27
CA SER A 11 6.14 2.02 -27.51
C SER A 11 6.62 1.93 -28.97
N SER A 12 5.90 2.55 -29.92
CA SER A 12 6.34 2.63 -31.32
C SER A 12 7.48 3.64 -31.56
N ASP A 13 7.65 4.62 -30.66
CA ASP A 13 8.74 5.61 -30.70
C ASP A 13 9.45 5.68 -29.33
N PRO A 14 10.18 4.61 -28.97
CA PRO A 14 10.82 4.51 -27.66
C PRO A 14 11.92 5.55 -27.45
N ASP A 15 12.58 6.01 -28.50
CA ASP A 15 13.64 7.02 -28.41
C ASP A 15 13.07 8.36 -27.92
N ARG A 16 11.86 8.71 -28.33
CA ARG A 16 11.18 9.90 -27.89
C ARG A 16 10.63 9.76 -26.46
N TYR A 17 9.97 8.66 -26.13
CA TYR A 17 9.17 8.54 -24.92
C TYR A 17 9.90 7.87 -23.76
N TYR A 18 10.58 6.76 -23.99
CA TYR A 18 11.08 5.91 -22.89
C TYR A 18 12.59 5.95 -22.72
N LYS A 19 13.33 6.08 -23.83
CA LYS A 19 14.79 6.06 -23.78
C LYS A 19 15.32 7.28 -23.05
N VAL A 20 16.31 7.06 -22.18
CA VAL A 20 17.03 8.08 -21.44
C VAL A 20 18.54 7.86 -21.59
N SER A 21 19.31 8.92 -21.43
CA SER A 21 20.78 8.89 -21.58
C SER A 21 21.47 7.91 -20.63
N LEU A 22 20.88 7.64 -19.47
CA LEU A 22 21.33 6.63 -18.52
C LEU A 22 21.40 5.24 -19.17
N PHE A 23 20.41 4.89 -20.00
CA PHE A 23 20.34 3.56 -20.62
C PHE A 23 21.51 3.33 -21.59
N ASP A 24 21.80 4.31 -22.44
CA ASP A 24 22.94 4.22 -23.35
C ASP A 24 24.28 4.17 -22.58
N ARG A 25 24.43 5.02 -21.56
CA ARG A 25 25.67 5.13 -20.79
C ARG A 25 26.00 3.87 -19.99
N LEU A 26 24.98 3.19 -19.44
CA LEU A 26 25.15 2.00 -18.61
C LEU A 26 24.96 0.69 -19.37
N GLY A 27 24.43 0.74 -20.60
CA GLY A 27 24.24 -0.44 -21.45
C GLY A 27 22.92 -1.18 -21.20
N PHE A 28 21.88 -0.49 -20.70
CA PHE A 28 20.53 -1.05 -20.65
C PHE A 28 20.00 -1.30 -22.05
N LYS A 29 19.47 -2.49 -22.27
CA LYS A 29 18.90 -2.89 -23.56
C LYS A 29 17.40 -3.01 -23.47
N ARG A 30 16.70 -2.49 -24.48
CA ARG A 30 15.27 -2.68 -24.65
C ARG A 30 14.95 -4.10 -25.07
N GLN A 31 14.03 -4.73 -24.37
CA GLN A 31 13.61 -6.11 -24.58
C GLN A 31 12.10 -6.22 -24.55
N ARG A 32 11.56 -7.30 -25.09
CA ARG A 32 10.14 -7.58 -25.12
C ARG A 32 9.83 -8.86 -24.35
N CYS A 33 8.86 -8.81 -23.46
CA CYS A 33 8.44 -9.98 -22.69
C CYS A 33 7.78 -11.03 -23.59
N ASN A 34 8.27 -12.26 -23.53
CA ASN A 34 7.73 -13.38 -24.32
C ASN A 34 6.32 -13.80 -23.87
N ASN A 35 5.90 -13.44 -22.64
CA ASN A 35 4.60 -13.80 -22.11
C ASN A 35 3.52 -12.74 -22.41
N CYS A 36 3.75 -11.48 -21.99
CA CYS A 36 2.74 -10.43 -22.10
C CYS A 36 3.01 -9.38 -23.19
N GLY A 37 4.17 -9.41 -23.83
CA GLY A 37 4.54 -8.47 -24.89
C GLY A 37 4.94 -7.07 -24.42
N LYS A 38 4.91 -6.77 -23.11
CA LYS A 38 5.42 -5.49 -22.57
C LYS A 38 6.90 -5.30 -22.88
N PHE A 39 7.30 -4.05 -23.12
CA PHE A 39 8.70 -3.69 -23.29
C PHE A 39 9.31 -3.29 -21.95
N PHE A 40 10.59 -3.64 -21.80
CA PHE A 40 11.37 -3.33 -20.60
C PHE A 40 12.86 -3.14 -20.93
N TRP A 41 13.58 -2.51 -20.01
CA TRP A 41 15.00 -2.20 -20.14
C TRP A 41 15.77 -2.83 -18.99
N SER A 42 16.79 -3.62 -19.29
CA SER A 42 17.67 -4.25 -18.31
C SER A 42 19.09 -4.38 -18.83
N LEU A 43 20.06 -4.56 -17.91
CA LEU A 43 21.47 -4.78 -18.27
C LEU A 43 21.68 -6.17 -18.87
N ASP A 44 21.02 -7.18 -18.29
CA ASP A 44 21.11 -8.55 -18.74
C ASP A 44 19.98 -8.91 -19.71
N GLU A 45 20.21 -9.90 -20.55
CA GLU A 45 19.16 -10.46 -21.41
C GLU A 45 18.18 -11.28 -20.59
N LYS A 46 16.88 -10.92 -20.71
CA LYS A 46 15.77 -11.55 -20.01
C LYS A 46 14.66 -11.92 -20.97
N GLN A 47 14.08 -13.09 -20.80
CA GLN A 47 12.95 -13.54 -21.62
C GLN A 47 11.60 -12.96 -21.15
N PHE A 48 11.50 -12.63 -19.87
CA PHE A 48 10.26 -12.19 -19.24
C PHE A 48 10.48 -10.88 -18.48
N CYS A 49 9.45 -10.02 -18.51
CA CYS A 49 9.45 -8.82 -17.68
C CYS A 49 9.28 -9.18 -16.19
N PRO A 50 9.56 -8.23 -15.28
CA PRO A 50 9.48 -8.48 -13.84
C PRO A 50 8.12 -8.96 -13.33
N ASP A 51 7.00 -8.59 -13.99
CA ASP A 51 5.66 -9.05 -13.64
C ASP A 51 5.51 -10.60 -13.68
N HIS A 52 6.43 -11.29 -14.36
CA HIS A 52 6.45 -12.74 -14.49
C HIS A 52 7.65 -13.39 -13.77
N GLN A 53 8.24 -12.67 -12.82
CA GLN A 53 9.35 -13.15 -12.00
C GLN A 53 8.90 -13.36 -10.56
N TYR A 54 9.51 -14.35 -9.90
CA TYR A 54 9.36 -14.53 -8.46
C TYR A 54 10.12 -13.46 -7.68
N TYR A 55 9.68 -13.18 -6.45
CA TYR A 55 10.40 -12.29 -5.53
C TYR A 55 11.68 -12.95 -5.04
N GLY A 56 12.76 -12.76 -5.76
CA GLY A 56 14.06 -13.35 -5.44
C GLY A 56 14.82 -12.70 -4.27
N PHE A 57 14.27 -11.63 -3.68
CA PHE A 57 14.93 -10.86 -2.63
C PHE A 57 14.60 -11.32 -1.21
N ILE A 58 13.54 -12.12 -1.02
CA ILE A 58 13.14 -12.58 0.32
C ILE A 58 14.19 -13.57 0.84
N GLY A 59 14.81 -13.25 1.97
CA GLY A 59 15.95 -13.97 2.53
C GLY A 59 17.31 -13.58 1.94
N GLU A 60 17.38 -13.12 0.69
CA GLU A 60 18.61 -12.74 -0.03
C GLU A 60 18.46 -11.36 -0.68
N PRO A 61 18.34 -10.27 0.08
CA PRO A 61 18.13 -8.96 -0.50
C PRO A 61 19.28 -8.49 -1.39
N PRO A 62 18.99 -7.74 -2.47
CA PRO A 62 19.98 -7.31 -3.48
C PRO A 62 20.88 -6.17 -2.99
N THR A 63 21.06 -6.03 -1.69
CA THR A 63 21.89 -5.01 -1.05
C THR A 63 22.41 -5.50 0.29
N ASN A 64 23.56 -5.00 0.72
CA ASN A 64 24.10 -5.23 2.05
C ASN A 64 23.54 -4.29 3.12
N LYS A 65 22.79 -3.25 2.73
CA LYS A 65 22.13 -2.35 3.65
C LYS A 65 20.87 -3.02 4.19
N ARG A 66 20.61 -2.84 5.49
CA ARG A 66 19.38 -3.28 6.15
C ARG A 66 18.71 -2.04 6.70
N LEU A 67 17.70 -1.57 5.95
CA LEU A 67 17.02 -0.30 6.22
C LEU A 67 15.55 -0.59 6.51
N ASP A 68 15.16 -0.51 7.78
CA ASP A 68 13.76 -0.52 8.16
C ASP A 68 13.03 0.72 7.60
N TYR A 69 11.73 0.80 7.85
CA TYR A 69 10.87 1.84 7.31
C TYR A 69 11.38 3.27 7.56
N VAL A 70 11.74 3.58 8.81
CA VAL A 70 12.20 4.93 9.20
C VAL A 70 13.60 5.20 8.63
N ASN A 71 14.50 4.23 8.68
CA ASN A 71 15.86 4.39 8.17
C ASN A 71 15.92 4.45 6.64
N ALA A 72 15.04 3.72 5.96
CA ALA A 72 14.90 3.84 4.50
C ALA A 72 14.48 5.26 4.10
N TRP A 73 13.46 5.82 4.79
CA TRP A 73 13.06 7.21 4.55
C TRP A 73 14.21 8.19 4.78
N LYS A 74 14.92 8.11 5.91
CA LYS A 74 16.05 9.00 6.20
C LYS A 74 17.11 9.00 5.10
N LYS A 75 17.44 7.83 4.56
CA LYS A 75 18.42 7.73 3.47
C LYS A 75 17.92 8.33 2.16
N ILE A 76 16.66 8.17 1.87
CA ILE A 76 16.03 8.75 0.67
C ILE A 76 15.91 10.28 0.82
N GLU A 77 15.47 10.75 1.97
CA GLU A 77 15.39 12.17 2.31
C GLU A 77 16.74 12.87 2.16
N GLU A 78 17.79 12.35 2.82
CA GLU A 78 19.16 12.85 2.73
C GLU A 78 19.66 12.91 1.28
N TYR A 79 19.34 11.87 0.51
CA TYR A 79 19.75 11.77 -0.88
C TYR A 79 19.09 12.85 -1.76
N PHE A 80 17.78 13.00 -1.70
CA PHE A 80 17.06 13.99 -2.51
C PHE A 80 17.34 15.42 -2.06
N GLN A 81 17.49 15.65 -0.75
CA GLN A 81 17.90 16.95 -0.23
C GLN A 81 19.28 17.37 -0.77
N SER A 82 20.25 16.45 -0.81
CA SER A 82 21.57 16.70 -1.40
C SER A 82 21.54 16.90 -2.93
N ASN A 83 20.44 16.53 -3.57
CA ASN A 83 20.18 16.74 -4.99
C ASN A 83 19.17 17.88 -5.27
N ALA A 84 19.17 18.90 -4.40
CA ALA A 84 18.41 20.15 -4.53
C ALA A 84 16.88 20.01 -4.53
N HIS A 85 16.33 18.94 -3.91
CA HIS A 85 14.91 18.83 -3.68
C HIS A 85 14.53 19.40 -2.32
N SER A 86 13.45 20.15 -2.28
CA SER A 86 12.84 20.58 -1.03
C SER A 86 12.04 19.43 -0.43
N ILE A 87 12.35 19.06 0.82
CA ILE A 87 11.56 18.06 1.53
C ILE A 87 10.37 18.78 2.17
N ILE A 88 9.17 18.36 1.85
CA ILE A 88 7.94 18.93 2.41
C ILE A 88 7.22 17.93 3.30
N ARG A 89 6.40 18.43 4.22
CA ARG A 89 5.53 17.59 5.04
C ARG A 89 4.43 16.99 4.18
N ARG A 90 3.95 15.80 4.57
CA ARG A 90 2.77 15.18 3.94
C ARG A 90 1.53 16.08 4.06
N TYR A 91 0.63 15.93 3.12
CA TYR A 91 -0.72 16.48 3.20
C TYR A 91 -1.62 15.54 4.03
N PRO A 92 -2.78 16.03 4.50
CA PRO A 92 -3.74 15.17 5.20
C PRO A 92 -4.19 13.99 4.34
N VAL A 93 -4.42 12.85 4.98
CA VAL A 93 -5.02 11.68 4.29
C VAL A 93 -6.49 11.91 3.93
N VAL A 94 -7.15 12.89 4.56
CA VAL A 94 -8.48 13.37 4.18
C VAL A 94 -8.33 14.46 3.14
N CYS A 95 -8.72 14.16 1.90
CA CYS A 95 -8.55 15.05 0.77
C CYS A 95 -9.66 16.11 0.74
N ARG A 96 -9.37 17.33 1.22
CA ARG A 96 -10.33 18.44 1.28
C ARG A 96 -10.23 19.44 0.13
N TRP A 97 -9.30 19.25 -0.78
CA TRP A 97 -9.03 20.14 -1.93
C TRP A 97 -9.48 19.56 -3.27
N ARG A 98 -10.10 18.37 -3.24
CA ARG A 98 -10.68 17.70 -4.41
C ARG A 98 -12.02 17.08 -4.03
N ASP A 99 -13.07 17.48 -4.71
CA ASP A 99 -14.44 17.04 -4.42
C ASP A 99 -14.72 15.58 -4.86
N ASP A 100 -13.89 15.05 -5.77
CA ASP A 100 -14.02 13.69 -6.29
C ASP A 100 -13.31 12.62 -5.43
N LEU A 101 -12.54 13.02 -4.42
CA LEU A 101 -11.79 12.13 -3.54
C LEU A 101 -12.10 12.40 -2.07
N TYR A 102 -12.38 11.35 -1.32
CA TYR A 102 -12.48 11.45 0.14
C TYR A 102 -11.12 11.31 0.81
N PHE A 103 -10.30 10.34 0.35
CA PHE A 103 -8.96 10.11 0.87
C PHE A 103 -7.90 10.44 -0.18
N THR A 104 -6.73 10.83 0.29
CA THR A 104 -5.53 10.97 -0.51
C THR A 104 -5.02 9.58 -0.91
N ILE A 105 -5.03 9.28 -2.20
CA ILE A 105 -4.73 7.93 -2.75
C ILE A 105 -3.37 7.83 -3.44
N ALA A 106 -2.71 8.96 -3.66
CA ALA A 106 -1.39 9.05 -4.28
C ALA A 106 -0.75 10.40 -3.93
N SER A 107 0.56 10.50 -3.94
CA SER A 107 1.31 11.72 -3.63
C SER A 107 0.99 12.89 -4.57
N ILE A 108 0.78 12.63 -5.85
CA ILE A 108 0.44 13.69 -6.83
C ILE A 108 -0.89 14.37 -6.55
N VAL A 109 -1.81 13.70 -5.85
CA VAL A 109 -3.12 14.26 -5.46
C VAL A 109 -2.95 15.53 -4.64
N ASP A 110 -1.91 15.63 -3.83
CA ASP A 110 -1.59 16.80 -3.01
C ASP A 110 -1.53 18.09 -3.83
N PHE A 111 -1.02 18.00 -5.04
CA PHE A 111 -0.70 19.11 -5.93
C PHE A 111 -1.71 19.30 -7.04
N GLN A 112 -2.73 18.44 -7.15
CA GLN A 112 -3.77 18.53 -8.16
C GLN A 112 -4.94 19.38 -7.68
N ARG A 113 -5.33 20.37 -8.49
CA ARG A 113 -6.58 21.08 -8.36
C ARG A 113 -7.41 20.80 -9.60
N VAL A 114 -8.60 20.27 -9.43
CA VAL A 114 -9.51 19.91 -10.54
C VAL A 114 -10.60 20.97 -10.63
N ILE A 115 -10.61 21.71 -11.75
CA ILE A 115 -11.58 22.75 -12.02
C ILE A 115 -12.31 22.39 -13.31
N GLY A 116 -13.55 21.93 -13.19
CA GLY A 116 -14.27 21.32 -14.31
C GLY A 116 -13.53 20.06 -14.81
N ASN A 117 -13.16 20.04 -16.09
CA ASN A 117 -12.43 18.93 -16.71
C ASN A 117 -10.92 19.20 -16.85
N LYS A 118 -10.39 20.19 -16.13
CA LYS A 118 -8.97 20.55 -16.19
C LYS A 118 -8.29 20.28 -14.86
N VAL A 119 -7.10 19.68 -14.93
CA VAL A 119 -6.18 19.57 -13.80
C VAL A 119 -5.18 20.71 -13.85
N ILE A 120 -4.99 21.36 -12.70
CA ILE A 120 -3.94 22.37 -12.49
C ILE A 120 -3.03 21.82 -11.42
N PHE A 121 -1.72 21.89 -11.64
CA PHE A 121 -0.71 21.45 -10.67
C PHE A 121 -0.16 22.65 -9.91
N GLU A 122 -0.31 22.64 -8.60
CA GLU A 122 0.17 23.69 -7.68
C GLU A 122 1.24 23.09 -6.77
N LEU A 123 2.50 23.38 -7.05
CA LEU A 123 3.63 22.94 -6.25
C LEU A 123 4.07 24.06 -5.29
N PRO A 124 4.20 23.80 -3.98
CA PRO A 124 4.67 24.80 -3.02
C PRO A 124 6.14 25.17 -3.22
N THR A 125 6.91 24.28 -3.82
CA THR A 125 8.33 24.45 -4.18
C THR A 125 8.67 23.52 -5.35
N ASN A 126 9.76 23.78 -6.07
CA ASN A 126 10.14 23.00 -7.25
C ASN A 126 11.67 22.83 -7.35
N PRO A 127 12.19 21.61 -7.44
CA PRO A 127 11.50 20.32 -7.27
C PRO A 127 11.30 19.96 -5.81
N LEU A 128 10.42 19.01 -5.53
CA LEU A 128 10.10 18.58 -4.17
C LEU A 128 10.08 17.06 -3.99
N LEU A 129 10.19 16.65 -2.72
CA LEU A 129 9.96 15.28 -2.25
C LEU A 129 8.99 15.31 -1.07
N VAL A 130 8.02 14.39 -1.08
CA VAL A 130 7.02 14.26 -0.02
C VAL A 130 6.82 12.81 0.39
N PRO A 131 6.82 12.48 1.72
CA PRO A 131 6.47 11.15 2.22
C PRO A 131 4.95 11.07 2.46
N GLN A 132 4.17 10.99 1.39
CA GLN A 132 2.71 11.08 1.48
C GLN A 132 2.10 9.77 1.95
N MET A 133 1.44 9.81 3.09
CA MET A 133 0.59 8.73 3.54
C MET A 133 -0.69 8.71 2.71
N CYS A 134 -1.00 7.55 2.15
CA CYS A 134 -2.16 7.30 1.29
C CYS A 134 -3.07 6.26 1.91
N LEU A 135 -4.38 6.38 1.68
CA LEU A 135 -5.37 5.39 2.10
C LEU A 135 -6.06 4.76 0.89
N ARG A 136 -6.08 3.42 0.85
CA ARG A 136 -6.81 2.64 -0.16
C ARG A 136 -7.48 1.45 0.51
N PHE A 137 -8.75 1.23 0.18
CA PHE A 137 -9.57 0.19 0.82
C PHE A 137 -10.02 -0.93 -0.14
N ASN A 138 -9.46 -0.97 -1.36
CA ASN A 138 -9.87 -1.93 -2.39
C ASN A 138 -9.53 -3.38 -2.04
N ASP A 139 -8.45 -3.60 -1.26
CA ASP A 139 -7.89 -4.92 -0.97
C ASP A 139 -7.90 -5.25 0.52
N ILE A 140 -8.89 -4.76 1.28
CA ILE A 140 -8.98 -4.96 2.74
C ILE A 140 -8.88 -6.45 3.10
N GLU A 141 -9.49 -7.32 2.31
CA GLU A 141 -9.53 -8.76 2.58
C GLU A 141 -8.15 -9.41 2.50
N ASN A 142 -7.24 -8.87 1.69
CA ASN A 142 -5.88 -9.36 1.52
C ASN A 142 -4.89 -8.83 2.55
N VAL A 143 -5.28 -7.81 3.31
CA VAL A 143 -4.44 -7.20 4.35
C VAL A 143 -4.18 -8.19 5.48
N GLY A 144 -2.91 -8.33 5.85
CA GLY A 144 -2.43 -9.29 6.83
C GLY A 144 -2.18 -10.69 6.26
N LEU A 145 -2.79 -11.03 5.11
CA LEU A 145 -2.73 -12.36 4.51
C LEU A 145 -1.67 -12.46 3.40
N SER A 146 -1.57 -11.44 2.57
CA SER A 146 -0.69 -11.45 1.39
C SER A 146 0.77 -11.09 1.68
N GLY A 147 1.06 -10.53 2.84
CA GLY A 147 2.40 -10.03 3.19
C GLY A 147 2.74 -8.64 2.60
N ARG A 148 1.84 -8.01 1.81
CA ARG A 148 2.15 -6.80 1.04
C ARG A 148 1.01 -5.82 0.78
N HIS A 149 -0.26 -6.19 1.04
CA HIS A 149 -1.39 -5.29 0.91
C HIS A 149 -1.62 -4.49 2.17
N TYR A 150 -1.96 -3.22 2.01
CA TYR A 150 -2.14 -2.25 3.09
C TYR A 150 -3.42 -1.45 2.88
N THR A 151 -4.05 -1.00 3.97
CA THR A 151 -5.07 0.05 3.92
C THR A 151 -4.46 1.45 4.01
N SER A 152 -3.26 1.57 4.60
CA SER A 152 -2.43 2.79 4.56
C SER A 152 -1.01 2.45 4.11
N PHE A 153 -0.44 3.26 3.22
CA PHE A 153 0.94 3.12 2.76
C PHE A 153 1.53 4.49 2.46
N CYS A 154 2.85 4.60 2.59
CA CYS A 154 3.56 5.82 2.22
C CYS A 154 3.98 5.77 0.75
N MET A 155 3.44 6.68 -0.06
CA MET A 155 3.96 6.95 -1.39
C MET A 155 4.94 8.10 -1.31
N ILE A 156 6.23 7.80 -1.47
CA ILE A 156 7.22 8.85 -1.68
C ILE A 156 6.93 9.49 -3.02
N GLY A 157 6.65 10.79 -3.02
CA GLY A 157 6.41 11.55 -4.23
C GLY A 157 7.61 12.45 -4.55
N GLN A 158 8.29 12.18 -5.67
CA GLN A 158 9.22 13.11 -6.30
C GLN A 158 8.45 13.86 -7.37
N VAL A 159 8.18 15.14 -7.15
CA VAL A 159 7.36 15.94 -8.04
C VAL A 159 8.15 17.14 -8.55
N CYS A 160 8.06 17.37 -9.85
CA CYS A 160 8.77 18.45 -10.53
C CYS A 160 7.93 19.01 -11.68
N ASN A 161 7.79 20.34 -11.72
CA ASN A 161 7.38 21.05 -12.92
C ASN A 161 8.62 21.28 -13.78
N ALA A 162 8.72 20.58 -14.90
CA ALA A 162 9.91 20.56 -15.74
C ALA A 162 10.23 21.92 -16.36
N ASP A 163 9.21 22.73 -16.61
CA ASP A 163 9.32 24.01 -17.31
C ASP A 163 9.44 25.21 -16.35
N ALA A 164 9.39 24.99 -15.03
CA ALA A 164 9.60 26.02 -14.01
C ALA A 164 11.07 26.07 -13.55
N HIS A 165 11.42 27.13 -12.81
CA HIS A 165 12.76 27.28 -12.24
C HIS A 165 13.14 26.07 -11.36
N GLY A 166 14.35 25.54 -11.55
CA GLY A 166 14.82 24.33 -10.89
C GLY A 166 14.27 23.04 -11.48
N GLY A 167 13.42 23.14 -12.53
CA GLY A 167 12.81 21.98 -13.18
C GLY A 167 13.79 21.14 -13.99
N TYR A 168 13.42 19.88 -14.17
CA TYR A 168 14.14 18.90 -15.01
C TYR A 168 13.13 17.91 -15.63
N TRP A 169 13.59 17.13 -16.61
CA TRP A 169 12.75 16.16 -17.30
C TRP A 169 13.28 14.73 -17.12
N LYS A 170 12.80 13.80 -17.93
CA LYS A 170 12.97 12.34 -17.78
C LYS A 170 14.41 11.88 -17.57
N ASP A 171 15.39 12.43 -18.30
CA ASP A 171 16.79 12.02 -18.16
C ASP A 171 17.30 12.23 -16.72
N ARG A 172 17.04 13.41 -16.16
CA ARG A 172 17.46 13.71 -14.79
C ARG A 172 16.61 12.94 -13.76
N CYS A 173 15.32 12.75 -14.03
CA CYS A 173 14.44 11.99 -13.15
C CYS A 173 14.95 10.55 -12.99
N ILE A 174 15.13 9.85 -14.09
CA ILE A 174 15.57 8.44 -14.07
C ILE A 174 17.00 8.31 -13.52
N GLU A 175 17.89 9.26 -13.79
CA GLU A 175 19.21 9.31 -13.15
C GLU A 175 19.12 9.42 -11.63
N LEU A 176 18.22 10.28 -11.10
CA LEU A 176 18.00 10.45 -9.68
C LEU A 176 17.43 9.18 -9.05
N ASP A 177 16.41 8.58 -9.66
CA ASP A 177 15.77 7.37 -9.15
C ASP A 177 16.74 6.17 -9.17
N TYR A 178 17.47 6.01 -10.26
CA TYR A 178 18.53 4.99 -10.35
C TYR A 178 19.57 5.15 -9.24
N ARG A 179 20.03 6.37 -8.99
CA ARG A 179 20.99 6.64 -7.92
C ARG A 179 20.39 6.55 -6.53
N MET A 180 19.12 6.85 -6.34
CA MET A 180 18.42 6.54 -5.10
C MET A 180 18.50 5.04 -4.80
N LEU A 181 18.19 4.20 -5.79
CA LEU A 181 18.26 2.74 -5.63
C LEU A 181 19.68 2.24 -5.37
N THR A 182 20.66 2.69 -6.17
CA THR A 182 22.03 2.18 -6.11
C THR A 182 22.86 2.81 -4.99
N ASN A 183 22.79 4.13 -4.79
CA ASN A 183 23.62 4.84 -3.83
C ASN A 183 22.96 4.93 -2.45
N ALA A 184 21.69 5.39 -2.37
CA ALA A 184 21.03 5.53 -1.08
C ALA A 184 20.66 4.16 -0.49
N LEU A 185 20.04 3.27 -1.27
CA LEU A 185 19.64 1.94 -0.81
C LEU A 185 20.68 0.84 -1.06
N GLY A 186 21.71 1.10 -1.87
CA GLY A 186 22.81 0.16 -2.13
C GLY A 186 22.42 -1.05 -2.98
N ILE A 187 21.34 -0.97 -3.74
CA ILE A 187 20.88 -2.05 -4.61
C ILE A 187 21.87 -2.27 -5.76
N ARG A 188 22.18 -3.53 -6.04
CA ARG A 188 23.04 -3.89 -7.18
C ARG A 188 22.37 -3.51 -8.50
N LYS A 189 23.11 -2.87 -9.38
CA LYS A 189 22.57 -2.32 -10.65
C LYS A 189 21.99 -3.38 -11.59
N GLU A 190 22.52 -4.60 -11.55
CA GLU A 190 22.09 -5.74 -12.36
C GLU A 190 20.66 -6.21 -12.01
N GLU A 191 20.20 -5.89 -10.80
CA GLU A 191 18.86 -6.24 -10.32
C GLU A 191 17.76 -5.30 -10.84
N ILE A 192 18.14 -4.12 -11.33
CA ILE A 192 17.18 -3.07 -11.71
C ILE A 192 16.67 -3.30 -13.12
N THR A 193 15.37 -3.26 -13.28
CA THR A 193 14.68 -3.32 -14.59
C THR A 193 13.66 -2.19 -14.66
N PHE A 194 13.64 -1.47 -15.80
CA PHE A 194 12.63 -0.45 -16.07
C PHE A 194 11.62 -0.99 -17.06
N VAL A 195 10.32 -0.85 -16.76
CA VAL A 195 9.22 -1.33 -17.60
C VAL A 195 8.45 -0.14 -18.17
N GLU A 196 8.17 -0.20 -19.48
CA GLU A 196 7.39 0.82 -20.17
C GLU A 196 5.91 0.70 -19.80
N ASP A 197 5.30 1.80 -19.36
CA ASP A 197 3.87 1.88 -19.09
C ASP A 197 3.30 3.25 -19.47
N VAL A 198 2.00 3.42 -19.24
CA VAL A 198 1.24 4.64 -19.50
C VAL A 198 0.38 4.95 -18.29
N TRP A 199 0.37 6.23 -17.91
CA TRP A 199 -0.51 6.73 -16.87
C TRP A 199 -1.54 7.69 -17.44
N MET A 200 -2.78 7.60 -16.94
CA MET A 200 -3.89 8.48 -17.30
C MET A 200 -4.72 8.80 -16.05
N GLY A 201 -5.05 10.06 -15.85
CA GLY A 201 -5.89 10.47 -14.74
C GLY A 201 -6.18 11.98 -14.72
N ALA A 202 -7.34 12.35 -14.19
CA ALA A 202 -7.74 13.77 -13.97
C ALA A 202 -7.62 14.69 -15.20
N GLY A 203 -7.83 14.16 -16.42
CA GLY A 203 -7.73 14.94 -17.65
C GLY A 203 -6.30 15.22 -18.13
N ALA A 204 -5.32 14.46 -17.61
CA ALA A 204 -3.93 14.48 -18.06
C ALA A 204 -3.42 13.05 -18.26
N PHE A 205 -2.41 12.88 -19.10
CA PHE A 205 -1.78 11.58 -19.31
C PHE A 205 -0.34 11.71 -19.81
N GLY A 206 0.37 10.60 -19.75
CA GLY A 206 1.71 10.51 -20.22
C GLY A 206 2.25 9.09 -20.19
N TYR A 207 3.49 8.95 -20.56
CA TYR A 207 4.24 7.71 -20.48
C TYR A 207 4.96 7.59 -19.15
N SER A 208 5.30 6.37 -18.76
CA SER A 208 5.97 6.13 -17.48
C SER A 208 6.99 5.01 -17.58
N LEU A 209 7.97 5.05 -16.68
CA LEU A 209 8.93 3.98 -16.45
C LEU A 209 8.74 3.47 -15.02
N GLU A 210 8.18 2.28 -14.93
CA GLU A 210 8.12 1.54 -13.67
C GLU A 210 9.49 0.92 -13.40
N TYR A 211 10.01 1.00 -12.18
CA TYR A 211 11.25 0.32 -11.84
C TYR A 211 11.04 -0.80 -10.84
N PHE A 212 11.62 -1.93 -11.19
CA PHE A 212 11.51 -3.19 -10.48
C PHE A 212 12.89 -3.66 -10.01
N VAL A 213 12.90 -4.37 -8.91
CA VAL A 213 14.07 -5.09 -8.41
C VAL A 213 13.64 -6.48 -7.99
N SER A 214 14.30 -7.51 -8.52
CA SER A 214 14.02 -8.92 -8.18
C SER A 214 12.54 -9.30 -8.21
N GLY A 215 11.79 -8.82 -9.21
CA GLY A 215 10.37 -9.07 -9.41
C GLY A 215 9.41 -8.13 -8.67
N LEU A 216 9.90 -7.28 -7.75
CA LEU A 216 9.08 -6.33 -7.00
C LEU A 216 9.12 -4.95 -7.66
N GLU A 217 7.95 -4.41 -8.00
CA GLU A 217 7.81 -3.01 -8.37
C GLU A 217 8.08 -2.11 -7.16
N LEU A 218 9.03 -1.20 -7.30
CA LEU A 218 9.41 -0.26 -6.23
C LEU A 218 8.83 1.13 -6.43
N GLY A 219 8.70 1.56 -7.68
CA GLY A 219 8.16 2.87 -8.00
C GLY A 219 7.88 3.03 -9.49
N ASN A 220 7.19 4.12 -9.81
CA ASN A 220 6.80 4.48 -11.16
C ASN A 220 7.08 5.98 -11.39
N ALA A 221 7.95 6.28 -12.34
CA ALA A 221 8.23 7.65 -12.78
C ALA A 221 7.31 8.00 -13.95
N VAL A 222 6.30 8.82 -13.68
CA VAL A 222 5.29 9.27 -14.65
C VAL A 222 5.71 10.62 -15.23
N PHE A 223 5.68 10.71 -16.56
CA PHE A 223 5.99 11.90 -17.33
C PHE A 223 4.69 12.45 -17.94
N THR A 224 3.99 13.28 -17.17
CA THR A 224 2.73 13.88 -17.60
C THR A 224 3.02 15.03 -18.58
N GLU A 225 2.85 14.73 -19.86
CA GLU A 225 3.16 15.64 -20.96
C GLU A 225 1.91 16.16 -21.70
N PHE A 226 0.79 15.44 -21.59
CA PHE A 226 -0.42 15.72 -22.35
C PHE A 226 -1.61 16.02 -21.46
N GLU A 227 -2.45 17.00 -21.89
CA GLU A 227 -3.73 17.33 -21.26
C GLU A 227 -4.87 17.19 -22.26
N GLY A 228 -6.05 16.82 -21.78
CA GLY A 228 -7.25 16.59 -22.57
C GLY A 228 -7.73 15.15 -22.47
N ASN A 229 -8.52 14.75 -23.44
CA ASN A 229 -8.99 13.38 -23.57
C ASN A 229 -8.34 12.70 -24.78
N GLU A 230 -8.58 11.41 -24.92
CA GLU A 230 -8.02 10.54 -25.94
C GLU A 230 -8.31 10.96 -27.41
N ASN A 231 -9.32 11.80 -27.65
CA ASN A 231 -9.70 12.25 -29.00
C ASN A 231 -9.30 13.70 -29.29
N ASP A 232 -9.09 14.48 -28.21
CA ASP A 232 -8.70 15.89 -28.32
C ASP A 232 -7.74 16.21 -27.16
N TYR A 233 -6.43 16.17 -27.46
CA TYR A 233 -5.38 16.45 -26.49
C TYR A 233 -4.28 17.34 -27.09
N ARG A 234 -3.58 18.00 -26.19
CA ARG A 234 -2.44 18.87 -26.54
C ARG A 234 -1.29 18.66 -25.56
N VAL A 235 -0.11 19.07 -25.97
CA VAL A 235 1.05 19.13 -25.07
C VAL A 235 0.78 20.18 -24.00
N MET A 236 1.04 19.82 -22.74
CA MET A 236 0.91 20.72 -21.59
C MET A 236 1.92 21.86 -21.67
N THR A 237 1.51 23.06 -21.23
CA THR A 237 2.43 24.19 -21.09
C THR A 237 3.49 23.93 -20.04
N ASN A 238 3.10 23.27 -18.96
CA ASN A 238 3.99 22.85 -17.87
C ASN A 238 3.93 21.34 -17.75
N LYS A 239 4.98 20.66 -18.16
CA LYS A 239 5.11 19.20 -18.02
C LYS A 239 5.44 18.85 -16.58
N ILE A 240 4.81 17.81 -16.07
CA ILE A 240 4.95 17.38 -14.69
C ILE A 240 5.62 16.00 -14.62
N ILE A 241 6.64 15.90 -13.79
CA ILE A 241 7.16 14.62 -13.29
C ILE A 241 6.38 14.29 -12.02
N ASP A 242 5.85 13.08 -12.00
CA ASP A 242 5.24 12.44 -10.85
C ASP A 242 5.85 11.07 -10.66
N MET A 243 6.88 10.97 -9.83
CA MET A 243 7.40 9.68 -9.41
C MET A 243 6.75 9.30 -8.08
N GLY A 244 6.10 8.15 -8.03
CA GLY A 244 5.57 7.53 -6.82
C GLY A 244 6.32 6.24 -6.50
N ALA A 245 6.87 6.13 -5.28
CA ALA A 245 7.53 4.92 -4.80
C ALA A 245 6.98 4.51 -3.43
N GLY A 246 6.64 3.23 -3.27
CA GLY A 246 6.17 2.69 -1.99
C GLY A 246 7.30 2.56 -0.98
N LEU A 247 7.28 3.33 0.10
CA LEU A 247 8.32 3.25 1.14
C LEU A 247 8.36 1.87 1.80
N GLU A 248 7.21 1.24 1.98
CA GLU A 248 7.07 -0.14 2.47
C GLU A 248 7.86 -1.11 1.60
N ARG A 249 7.76 -0.98 0.27
CA ARG A 249 8.48 -1.82 -0.69
C ARG A 249 9.97 -1.49 -0.74
N LEU A 250 10.34 -0.22 -0.66
CA LEU A 250 11.74 0.22 -0.60
C LEU A 250 12.45 -0.27 0.67
N SER A 251 11.76 -0.29 1.81
CA SER A 251 12.27 -0.93 3.02
C SER A 251 12.36 -2.45 2.87
N TRP A 252 11.30 -3.07 2.36
CA TRP A 252 11.21 -4.52 2.20
C TRP A 252 12.31 -5.10 1.31
N ILE A 253 12.61 -4.45 0.17
CA ILE A 253 13.68 -4.89 -0.73
C ILE A 253 15.07 -4.86 -0.07
N THR A 254 15.31 -3.98 0.90
CA THR A 254 16.57 -3.91 1.63
C THR A 254 16.62 -4.88 2.81
N MET A 255 15.49 -5.12 3.47
CA MET A 255 15.40 -5.99 4.63
C MET A 255 15.34 -7.47 4.26
N GLY A 256 14.67 -7.80 3.14
CA GLY A 256 14.47 -9.18 2.69
C GLY A 256 13.65 -10.03 3.66
N THR A 257 12.79 -9.42 4.47
CA THR A 257 11.90 -10.11 5.40
C THR A 257 10.81 -10.91 4.66
N PRO A 258 10.22 -11.95 5.27
CA PRO A 258 9.17 -12.74 4.64
C PRO A 258 7.97 -11.91 4.20
N THR A 259 7.58 -10.91 5.01
CA THR A 259 6.53 -9.94 4.68
C THR A 259 7.04 -8.52 4.73
N SER A 260 6.39 -7.62 4.00
CA SER A 260 6.66 -6.19 4.12
C SER A 260 6.20 -5.61 5.46
N TYR A 261 5.25 -6.25 6.15
CA TYR A 261 4.77 -5.82 7.47
C TYR A 261 5.86 -5.88 8.53
N ASP A 262 6.76 -6.87 8.45
CA ASP A 262 7.86 -7.06 9.41
C ASP A 262 8.81 -5.86 9.45
N CYS A 263 9.04 -5.22 8.32
CA CYS A 263 9.89 -4.03 8.25
C CYS A 263 9.09 -2.71 8.38
N SER A 264 7.87 -2.65 7.84
CA SER A 264 7.07 -1.41 7.83
C SER A 264 6.46 -1.08 9.19
N PHE A 265 6.05 -2.09 9.94
CA PHE A 265 5.53 -1.92 11.31
C PHE A 265 6.57 -2.19 12.39
N GLY A 266 7.63 -2.92 12.05
CA GLY A 266 8.81 -3.15 12.87
C GLY A 266 8.54 -3.45 14.34
N PRO A 267 8.85 -2.49 15.26
CA PRO A 267 8.66 -2.68 16.69
C PRO A 267 7.22 -2.99 17.12
N VAL A 268 6.23 -2.48 16.36
CA VAL A 268 4.80 -2.71 16.68
C VAL A 268 4.47 -4.19 16.53
N VAL A 269 4.85 -4.82 15.41
CA VAL A 269 4.63 -6.25 15.20
C VAL A 269 5.30 -7.07 16.29
N ARG A 270 6.56 -6.78 16.63
CA ARG A 270 7.27 -7.50 17.71
C ARG A 270 6.52 -7.43 19.04
N LYS A 271 6.07 -6.23 19.45
CA LYS A 271 5.28 -6.06 20.68
C LYS A 271 3.94 -6.79 20.64
N LEU A 272 3.28 -6.85 19.48
CA LEU A 272 2.04 -7.60 19.32
C LEU A 272 2.28 -9.10 19.43
N VAL A 273 3.36 -9.63 18.86
CA VAL A 273 3.77 -11.04 19.01
C VAL A 273 4.02 -11.35 20.48
N ASP A 274 4.82 -10.56 21.17
CA ASP A 274 5.13 -10.74 22.59
C ASP A 274 3.85 -10.74 23.46
N ASN A 275 2.96 -9.76 23.23
CA ASN A 275 1.74 -9.61 24.01
C ASN A 275 0.67 -10.69 23.70
N SER A 276 0.68 -11.26 22.52
CA SER A 276 -0.25 -12.32 22.11
C SER A 276 0.11 -13.69 22.67
N GLY A 277 1.33 -13.87 23.17
CA GLY A 277 1.84 -15.18 23.57
C GLY A 277 1.99 -16.16 22.42
N THR A 278 2.05 -15.65 21.17
CA THR A 278 2.19 -16.48 19.97
C THR A 278 3.58 -17.13 19.96
N SER A 279 3.62 -18.45 19.79
CA SER A 279 4.87 -19.18 19.66
C SER A 279 5.51 -18.92 18.29
N GLU A 280 6.80 -18.62 18.29
CA GLU A 280 7.55 -18.43 17.06
C GLU A 280 7.89 -19.77 16.40
N SER A 281 7.60 -19.87 15.11
CA SER A 281 8.11 -20.92 14.23
C SER A 281 8.72 -20.28 12.98
N PRO A 282 9.88 -19.61 13.14
CA PRO A 282 10.42 -18.70 12.12
C PRO A 282 10.61 -19.37 10.75
N GLU A 283 11.02 -20.63 10.72
CA GLU A 283 11.30 -21.34 9.46
C GLU A 283 10.02 -21.61 8.67
N ILE A 284 8.97 -22.11 9.33
CA ILE A 284 7.70 -22.42 8.66
C ILE A 284 7.00 -21.13 8.23
N LEU A 285 6.99 -20.13 9.11
CA LEU A 285 6.41 -18.82 8.81
C LEU A 285 7.12 -18.15 7.65
N SER A 286 8.46 -18.18 7.62
CA SER A 286 9.23 -17.63 6.51
C SER A 286 8.88 -18.31 5.19
N LYS A 287 8.84 -19.64 5.15
CA LYS A 287 8.45 -20.39 3.95
C LYS A 287 7.03 -20.10 3.52
N TYR A 288 6.10 -20.04 4.48
CA TYR A 288 4.70 -19.73 4.21
C TYR A 288 4.52 -18.33 3.60
N PHE A 289 4.98 -17.28 4.28
CA PHE A 289 4.79 -15.90 3.80
C PHE A 289 5.57 -15.62 2.52
N THR A 290 6.75 -16.21 2.33
CA THR A 290 7.47 -16.15 1.06
C THR A 290 6.63 -16.71 -0.07
N ALA A 291 6.05 -17.88 0.12
CA ALA A 291 5.22 -18.53 -0.89
C ALA A 291 3.93 -17.74 -1.16
N VAL A 292 3.25 -17.23 -0.12
CA VAL A 292 2.06 -16.38 -0.27
C VAL A 292 2.38 -15.10 -1.02
N SER A 293 3.47 -14.42 -0.67
CA SER A 293 3.88 -13.16 -1.30
C SER A 293 4.17 -13.31 -2.79
N THR A 294 4.63 -14.49 -3.23
CA THR A 294 4.97 -14.76 -4.63
C THR A 294 3.83 -15.43 -5.41
N LYS A 295 3.04 -16.29 -4.76
CA LYS A 295 2.03 -17.16 -5.44
C LYS A 295 0.64 -16.53 -5.51
N LEU A 296 0.31 -15.58 -4.64
CA LEU A 296 -1.06 -15.03 -4.57
C LEU A 296 -1.50 -14.38 -5.87
N ASP A 297 -0.60 -13.72 -6.61
CA ASP A 297 -0.90 -13.10 -7.90
C ASP A 297 -1.21 -14.10 -9.02
N TYR A 298 -0.62 -15.30 -8.94
CA TYR A 298 -0.80 -16.32 -9.96
C TYR A 298 -2.05 -17.18 -9.75
N MET A 299 -2.62 -17.18 -8.56
CA MET A 299 -3.75 -18.05 -8.18
C MET A 299 -5.06 -17.29 -8.01
N SER A 300 -5.25 -16.15 -8.71
CA SER A 300 -6.51 -15.38 -8.72
C SER A 300 -7.09 -15.07 -7.33
N GLY A 301 -6.25 -14.92 -6.31
CA GLY A 301 -6.67 -14.50 -4.98
C GLY A 301 -7.23 -15.59 -4.07
N ASP A 302 -7.19 -16.86 -4.46
CA ASP A 302 -7.61 -17.98 -3.61
C ASP A 302 -6.52 -18.34 -2.60
N ILE A 303 -6.55 -17.66 -1.44
CA ILE A 303 -5.60 -17.87 -0.34
C ILE A 303 -5.68 -19.29 0.21
N GLN A 304 -6.86 -19.92 0.23
CA GLN A 304 -7.01 -21.27 0.74
C GLN A 304 -6.31 -22.30 -0.16
N ALA A 305 -6.43 -22.15 -1.47
CA ALA A 305 -5.69 -23.00 -2.42
C ALA A 305 -4.17 -22.83 -2.26
N VAL A 306 -3.69 -21.59 -2.04
CA VAL A 306 -2.28 -21.33 -1.75
C VAL A 306 -1.83 -22.00 -0.45
N LYS A 307 -2.62 -21.89 0.63
CA LYS A 307 -2.34 -22.57 1.90
C LYS A 307 -2.22 -24.07 1.74
N SER A 308 -3.15 -24.69 1.04
CA SER A 308 -3.14 -26.15 0.79
C SER A 308 -1.91 -26.62 -0.01
N LEU A 309 -1.48 -25.81 -1.01
CA LEU A 309 -0.23 -26.10 -1.74
C LEU A 309 1.00 -26.03 -0.83
N ILE A 310 1.10 -24.98 -0.03
CA ILE A 310 2.23 -24.79 0.88
C ILE A 310 2.24 -25.89 1.94
N ALA A 311 1.09 -26.26 2.49
CA ALA A 311 1.00 -27.37 3.45
C ALA A 311 1.55 -28.68 2.87
N LYS A 312 1.22 -29.00 1.62
CA LYS A 312 1.79 -30.17 0.90
C LYS A 312 3.30 -30.07 0.74
N GLU A 313 3.82 -28.90 0.35
CA GLU A 313 5.27 -28.68 0.22
C GLU A 313 6.00 -28.85 1.56
N LEU A 314 5.40 -28.37 2.65
CA LEU A 314 5.95 -28.49 4.00
C LEU A 314 5.69 -29.85 4.66
N LYS A 315 4.90 -30.73 4.02
CA LYS A 315 4.48 -32.06 4.55
C LYS A 315 3.76 -31.97 5.90
N ILE A 316 2.92 -30.98 6.06
CA ILE A 316 2.03 -30.78 7.23
C ILE A 316 0.57 -30.71 6.78
N SER A 317 -0.36 -30.84 7.74
CA SER A 317 -1.79 -30.65 7.41
C SER A 317 -2.16 -29.19 7.24
N ASP A 318 -3.22 -28.92 6.48
CA ASP A 318 -3.81 -27.59 6.28
C ASP A 318 -4.20 -26.96 7.63
N ASP A 319 -4.78 -27.76 8.54
CA ASP A 319 -5.19 -27.33 9.88
C ASP A 319 -4.00 -26.89 10.72
N LEU A 320 -2.89 -27.64 10.67
CA LEU A 320 -1.68 -27.29 11.41
C LEU A 320 -1.07 -26.01 10.86
N LEU A 321 -0.97 -25.88 9.53
CA LEU A 321 -0.48 -24.66 8.89
C LEU A 321 -1.34 -23.45 9.29
N THR A 322 -2.66 -23.58 9.19
CA THR A 322 -3.60 -22.50 9.57
C THR A 322 -3.42 -22.13 11.04
N LYS A 323 -3.32 -23.08 11.94
CA LYS A 323 -3.09 -22.84 13.37
C LYS A 323 -1.80 -22.06 13.63
N MET A 324 -0.76 -22.31 12.86
CA MET A 324 0.54 -21.64 13.00
C MET A 324 0.54 -20.23 12.39
N THR A 325 -0.17 -20.01 11.28
CA THR A 325 -0.12 -18.74 10.52
C THR A 325 -1.19 -17.73 10.95
N ALA A 326 -2.35 -18.19 11.38
CA ALA A 326 -3.48 -17.32 11.71
C ALA A 326 -3.18 -16.25 12.78
N PRO A 327 -2.40 -16.51 13.85
CA PRO A 327 -2.04 -15.45 14.79
C PRO A 327 -1.21 -14.34 14.16
N TYR A 328 -0.29 -14.66 13.25
CA TYR A 328 0.52 -13.67 12.54
C TYR A 328 -0.31 -12.86 11.54
N GLU A 329 -1.19 -13.51 10.80
CA GLU A 329 -2.14 -12.85 9.90
C GLU A 329 -3.01 -11.84 10.67
N ALA A 330 -3.47 -12.23 11.86
CA ALA A 330 -4.21 -11.37 12.78
C ALA A 330 -3.37 -10.17 13.26
N ILE A 331 -2.13 -10.40 13.69
CA ILE A 331 -1.20 -9.36 14.13
C ILE A 331 -0.97 -8.33 13.03
N TYR A 332 -0.66 -8.78 11.81
CA TYR A 332 -0.45 -7.88 10.66
C TYR A 332 -1.71 -7.09 10.30
N THR A 333 -2.88 -7.72 10.33
CA THR A 333 -4.17 -7.04 10.09
C THR A 333 -4.43 -5.95 11.14
N ILE A 334 -4.26 -6.26 12.42
CA ILE A 334 -4.43 -5.30 13.52
C ILE A 334 -3.44 -4.14 13.38
N ALA A 335 -2.18 -4.43 13.10
CA ALA A 335 -1.14 -3.41 12.94
C ALA A 335 -1.47 -2.45 11.78
N ASP A 336 -1.86 -2.97 10.61
CA ASP A 336 -2.25 -2.16 9.45
C ASP A 336 -3.46 -1.29 9.76
N HIS A 337 -4.53 -1.89 10.26
CA HIS A 337 -5.79 -1.19 10.51
C HIS A 337 -5.62 -0.09 11.56
N THR A 338 -4.84 -0.36 12.61
CA THR A 338 -4.56 0.64 13.65
C THR A 338 -3.71 1.79 13.11
N ARG A 339 -2.68 1.53 12.28
CA ARG A 339 -1.91 2.60 11.63
C ARG A 339 -2.81 3.48 10.76
N THR A 340 -3.68 2.88 10.00
CA THR A 340 -4.64 3.64 9.16
C THR A 340 -5.54 4.53 9.98
N LEU A 341 -6.06 4.02 11.10
CA LEU A 341 -6.89 4.79 12.03
C LEU A 341 -6.11 5.95 12.67
N VAL A 342 -4.84 5.75 13.03
CA VAL A 342 -3.97 6.82 13.55
C VAL A 342 -3.92 7.98 12.57
N PHE A 343 -3.58 7.74 11.31
CA PHE A 343 -3.48 8.81 10.31
C PHE A 343 -4.83 9.46 10.01
N ALA A 344 -5.87 8.65 9.81
CA ALA A 344 -7.19 9.16 9.48
C ALA A 344 -7.76 10.05 10.58
N ILE A 345 -7.69 9.62 11.83
CA ILE A 345 -8.21 10.37 12.98
C ILE A 345 -7.37 11.63 13.22
N SER A 346 -6.04 11.53 13.15
CA SER A 346 -5.15 12.69 13.30
C SER A 346 -5.46 13.78 12.27
N ASP A 347 -5.89 13.40 11.07
CA ASP A 347 -6.27 14.33 10.01
C ASP A 347 -7.76 14.72 10.03
N GLY A 348 -8.50 14.34 11.09
CA GLY A 348 -9.86 14.76 11.37
C GLY A 348 -10.95 13.91 10.73
N ALA A 349 -10.65 12.70 10.24
CA ALA A 349 -11.68 11.74 9.82
C ALA A 349 -12.18 10.95 11.03
N LEU A 350 -13.49 10.72 11.09
CA LEU A 350 -14.12 9.92 12.13
C LEU A 350 -14.77 8.67 11.55
N PRO A 351 -14.66 7.53 12.25
CA PRO A 351 -15.45 6.35 11.89
C PRO A 351 -16.95 6.69 11.92
N SER A 352 -17.66 6.33 10.85
CA SER A 352 -19.09 6.65 10.70
C SER A 352 -19.81 5.58 9.88
N ASN A 353 -21.10 5.77 9.64
CA ASN A 353 -21.90 4.84 8.82
C ASN A 353 -21.94 5.23 7.34
N VAL A 354 -21.33 6.34 6.95
CA VAL A 354 -21.41 6.89 5.59
C VAL A 354 -20.06 7.32 5.04
N GLY A 355 -19.93 7.29 3.73
CA GLY A 355 -18.75 7.79 3.01
C GLY A 355 -17.46 7.10 3.44
N GLY A 356 -16.36 7.86 3.44
CA GLY A 356 -15.04 7.34 3.86
C GLY A 356 -14.98 6.90 5.32
N GLY A 357 -15.78 7.53 6.20
CA GLY A 357 -15.89 7.12 7.60
C GLY A 357 -16.43 5.71 7.80
N TYR A 358 -17.21 5.20 6.84
CA TYR A 358 -17.67 3.80 6.83
C TYR A 358 -16.48 2.84 6.71
N ASN A 359 -15.55 3.08 5.80
CA ASN A 359 -14.35 2.25 5.65
C ASN A 359 -13.51 2.24 6.94
N LEU A 360 -13.38 3.39 7.62
CA LEU A 360 -12.69 3.47 8.91
C LEU A 360 -13.39 2.64 9.98
N ARG A 361 -14.72 2.66 10.03
CA ARG A 361 -15.49 1.84 10.96
C ARG A 361 -15.37 0.36 10.64
N VAL A 362 -15.33 -0.04 9.38
CA VAL A 362 -15.13 -1.43 8.95
C VAL A 362 -13.80 -1.97 9.48
N ILE A 363 -12.68 -1.26 9.23
CA ILE A 363 -11.36 -1.73 9.68
C ILE A 363 -11.22 -1.72 11.21
N LEU A 364 -11.81 -0.73 11.88
CA LEU A 364 -11.85 -0.65 13.34
C LEU A 364 -12.57 -1.86 13.94
N ARG A 365 -13.77 -2.16 13.46
CA ARG A 365 -14.55 -3.31 13.91
C ARG A 365 -13.88 -4.63 13.59
N ARG A 366 -13.21 -4.74 12.44
CA ARG A 366 -12.44 -5.91 12.07
C ARG A 366 -11.29 -6.15 13.05
N ALA A 367 -10.53 -5.13 13.39
CA ALA A 367 -9.46 -5.23 14.39
C ALA A 367 -9.98 -5.65 15.77
N LEU A 368 -11.08 -5.05 16.24
CA LEU A 368 -11.71 -5.39 17.52
C LEU A 368 -12.23 -6.83 17.53
N SER A 369 -12.89 -7.27 16.45
CA SER A 369 -13.39 -8.64 16.31
C SER A 369 -12.26 -9.68 16.34
N ILE A 370 -11.11 -9.38 15.73
CA ILE A 370 -9.93 -10.26 15.77
C ILE A 370 -9.39 -10.37 17.20
N LEU A 371 -9.22 -9.23 17.90
CA LEU A 371 -8.74 -9.21 19.29
C LEU A 371 -9.64 -10.04 20.21
N GLU A 372 -10.95 -9.89 20.06
CA GLU A 372 -11.95 -10.63 20.85
C GLU A 372 -11.94 -12.13 20.56
N ARG A 373 -11.99 -12.52 19.27
CA ARG A 373 -11.97 -13.92 18.84
C ARG A 373 -10.75 -14.69 19.34
N LEU A 374 -9.59 -14.01 19.40
CA LEU A 374 -8.32 -14.59 19.86
C LEU A 374 -8.15 -14.47 21.38
N GLY A 375 -9.06 -13.79 22.08
CA GLY A 375 -8.97 -13.56 23.53
C GLY A 375 -7.78 -12.68 23.93
N TRP A 376 -7.33 -11.81 23.03
CA TRP A 376 -6.21 -10.89 23.32
C TRP A 376 -6.71 -9.64 24.03
N SER A 377 -6.05 -9.31 25.16
CA SER A 377 -6.43 -8.17 26.02
C SER A 377 -5.87 -6.82 25.56
N MET A 378 -5.17 -6.79 24.41
CA MET A 378 -4.59 -5.57 23.86
C MET A 378 -5.68 -4.57 23.45
N LYS A 379 -5.44 -3.29 23.67
CA LYS A 379 -6.36 -2.21 23.30
C LYS A 379 -5.87 -1.47 22.06
N LEU A 380 -6.80 -1.07 21.18
CA LEU A 380 -6.44 -0.36 19.96
C LEU A 380 -5.71 0.96 20.23
N GLU A 381 -6.10 1.70 21.26
CA GLU A 381 -5.45 2.96 21.64
C GLU A 381 -3.99 2.76 22.08
N ASP A 382 -3.65 1.63 22.69
CA ASP A 382 -2.27 1.33 23.10
C ASP A 382 -1.43 0.90 21.88
N ILE A 383 -2.04 0.20 20.91
CA ILE A 383 -1.39 -0.14 19.64
C ILE A 383 -1.17 1.13 18.79
N ALA A 384 -2.13 2.06 18.81
CA ALA A 384 -1.99 3.36 18.18
C ALA A 384 -0.77 4.14 18.73
N ASP A 385 -0.59 4.14 20.04
CA ASP A 385 0.60 4.74 20.68
C ASP A 385 1.90 4.09 20.20
N MET A 386 1.93 2.77 20.07
CA MET A 386 3.11 2.06 19.53
C MET A 386 3.46 2.53 18.12
N HIS A 387 2.47 2.74 17.27
CA HIS A 387 2.68 3.29 15.93
C HIS A 387 3.21 4.72 15.99
N ILE A 388 2.58 5.60 16.78
CA ILE A 388 3.01 6.98 16.91
C ILE A 388 4.46 7.04 17.40
N ASP A 389 4.81 6.28 18.43
CA ASP A 389 6.18 6.22 18.96
C ASP A 389 7.21 5.77 17.93
N TYR A 390 6.84 4.84 17.05
CA TYR A 390 7.74 4.33 16.02
C TYR A 390 7.99 5.35 14.90
N ILE A 391 6.93 6.03 14.45
CA ILE A 391 7.00 6.85 13.23
C ILE A 391 7.00 8.36 13.46
N LYS A 392 6.92 8.85 14.71
CA LYS A 392 6.90 10.29 15.04
C LYS A 392 8.14 11.07 14.57
N GLN A 393 9.26 10.40 14.36
CA GLN A 393 10.44 11.04 13.76
C GLN A 393 10.20 11.45 12.31
N MET A 394 9.36 10.70 11.60
CA MET A 394 8.97 10.94 10.22
C MET A 394 7.72 11.82 10.13
N TYR A 395 6.78 11.64 11.06
CA TYR A 395 5.49 12.32 11.13
C TYR A 395 5.26 12.93 12.52
N PRO A 396 5.99 14.00 12.88
CA PRO A 396 5.93 14.57 14.23
C PRO A 396 4.55 15.10 14.64
N GLU A 397 3.71 15.49 13.69
CA GLU A 397 2.35 15.95 13.91
C GLU A 397 1.44 14.90 14.56
N LEU A 398 1.75 13.61 14.42
CA LEU A 398 0.98 12.54 15.05
C LEU A 398 1.04 12.60 16.58
N GLU A 399 2.16 13.08 17.13
CA GLU A 399 2.30 13.26 18.58
C GLU A 399 1.33 14.32 19.12
N GLU A 400 1.06 15.36 18.34
CA GLU A 400 0.13 16.44 18.72
C GLU A 400 -1.31 15.95 18.84
N HIS A 401 -1.68 14.89 18.09
CA HIS A 401 -3.02 14.32 18.05
C HIS A 401 -3.18 13.00 18.84
N ARG A 402 -2.16 12.58 19.58
CA ARG A 402 -2.17 11.30 20.30
C ARG A 402 -3.38 11.12 21.20
N GLU A 403 -3.72 12.12 22.02
CA GLU A 403 -4.85 12.05 22.95
C GLU A 403 -6.20 12.02 22.22
N ASP A 404 -6.33 12.72 21.11
CA ASP A 404 -7.53 12.67 20.27
C ASP A 404 -7.74 11.27 19.68
N VAL A 405 -6.67 10.68 19.13
CA VAL A 405 -6.68 9.31 18.61
C VAL A 405 -7.08 8.32 19.70
N ARG A 406 -6.46 8.38 20.88
CA ARG A 406 -6.80 7.53 22.02
C ARG A 406 -8.27 7.64 22.40
N THR A 407 -8.75 8.86 22.60
CA THR A 407 -10.13 9.13 23.00
C THR A 407 -11.15 8.58 21.99
N ILE A 408 -10.92 8.82 20.70
CA ILE A 408 -11.83 8.35 19.64
C ILE A 408 -11.84 6.82 19.57
N LEU A 409 -10.66 6.18 19.65
CA LEU A 409 -10.57 4.72 19.63
C LEU A 409 -11.27 4.10 20.86
N GLN A 410 -11.15 4.70 22.05
CA GLN A 410 -11.86 4.26 23.25
C GLN A 410 -13.38 4.37 23.09
N ILE A 411 -13.88 5.50 22.58
CA ILE A 411 -15.31 5.72 22.34
C ILE A 411 -15.85 4.69 21.34
N GLU A 412 -15.15 4.49 20.23
CA GLU A 412 -15.58 3.56 19.18
C GLU A 412 -15.50 2.09 19.66
N SER A 413 -14.50 1.74 20.47
CA SER A 413 -14.42 0.42 21.10
C SER A 413 -15.60 0.18 22.05
N GLY A 414 -15.97 1.17 22.84
CA GLY A 414 -17.16 1.12 23.69
C GLY A 414 -18.47 0.95 22.89
N ARG A 415 -18.60 1.66 21.77
CA ARG A 415 -19.73 1.52 20.84
C ARG A 415 -19.80 0.13 20.20
N TYR A 416 -18.64 -0.44 19.85
CA TYR A 416 -18.56 -1.79 19.32
C TYR A 416 -19.08 -2.81 20.34
N ILE A 417 -18.60 -2.76 21.59
CA ILE A 417 -19.05 -3.65 22.68
C ILE A 417 -20.56 -3.54 22.88
N GLY A 418 -21.08 -2.32 23.04
CA GLY A 418 -22.52 -2.12 23.23
C GLY A 418 -23.39 -2.52 22.03
N SER A 419 -22.86 -2.42 20.81
CA SER A 419 -23.53 -2.94 19.60
C SER A 419 -23.57 -4.46 19.63
N ARG A 420 -22.46 -5.10 20.00
CA ARG A 420 -22.37 -6.56 20.08
C ARG A 420 -23.27 -7.16 21.12
N GLU A 421 -23.33 -6.59 22.32
CA GLU A 421 -24.24 -7.01 23.38
C GLU A 421 -25.71 -6.97 22.91
N ARG A 422 -26.12 -5.94 22.16
CA ARG A 422 -27.45 -5.86 21.55
C ARG A 422 -27.66 -6.95 20.51
N MET A 423 -26.69 -7.19 19.62
CA MET A 423 -26.79 -8.26 18.62
C MET A 423 -26.89 -9.64 19.25
N GLU A 424 -26.13 -9.90 20.32
CA GLU A 424 -26.20 -11.14 21.08
C GLU A 424 -27.60 -11.31 21.78
N ALA A 425 -28.13 -10.24 22.32
CA ALA A 425 -29.49 -10.26 22.89
C ALA A 425 -30.55 -10.58 21.83
N ILE A 426 -30.43 -10.02 20.62
CA ILE A 426 -31.31 -10.33 19.48
C ILE A 426 -31.16 -11.81 19.09
N ALA A 427 -29.95 -12.31 18.94
CA ALA A 427 -29.69 -13.71 18.58
C ALA A 427 -30.26 -14.68 19.62
N ASN A 428 -30.09 -14.39 20.92
CA ASN A 428 -30.64 -15.16 21.99
C ASN A 428 -32.19 -15.14 22.02
N SER A 429 -32.79 -14.00 21.69
CA SER A 429 -34.23 -13.88 21.53
C SER A 429 -34.77 -14.75 20.39
N ILE A 430 -34.06 -14.79 19.26
CA ILE A 430 -34.41 -15.65 18.13
C ILE A 430 -34.36 -17.11 18.52
N LYS A 431 -33.28 -17.55 19.19
CA LYS A 431 -33.14 -18.92 19.69
C LYS A 431 -34.30 -19.32 20.63
N SER A 432 -34.66 -18.43 21.54
CA SER A 432 -35.70 -18.71 22.54
C SER A 432 -37.11 -18.79 21.98
N THR A 433 -37.34 -18.15 20.84
CA THR A 433 -38.68 -18.08 20.21
C THR A 433 -38.90 -19.11 19.12
N GLU A 434 -37.86 -19.90 18.74
CA GLU A 434 -37.86 -20.84 17.60
C GLU A 434 -38.46 -20.23 16.32
N LYS A 435 -38.33 -18.91 16.17
CA LYS A 435 -38.87 -18.17 15.03
C LYS A 435 -38.09 -18.51 13.76
N LYS A 436 -38.78 -19.06 12.76
CA LYS A 436 -38.18 -19.23 11.42
C LYS A 436 -38.06 -17.87 10.77
N LEU A 437 -36.81 -17.39 10.58
CA LEU A 437 -36.54 -16.11 9.96
C LEU A 437 -36.72 -16.20 8.43
N MET A 438 -37.35 -15.19 7.86
CA MET A 438 -37.44 -14.98 6.41
C MET A 438 -36.33 -14.01 5.97
N VAL A 439 -36.03 -13.97 4.67
CA VAL A 439 -35.01 -13.08 4.11
C VAL A 439 -35.25 -11.61 4.48
N ASP A 440 -36.53 -11.18 4.46
CA ASP A 440 -36.90 -9.82 4.82
C ASP A 440 -36.63 -9.48 6.31
N ASP A 441 -36.73 -10.48 7.21
CA ASP A 441 -36.39 -10.31 8.62
C ASP A 441 -34.84 -10.09 8.75
N LEU A 442 -34.04 -10.86 8.00
CA LEU A 442 -32.57 -10.72 7.99
C LEU A 442 -32.13 -9.37 7.43
N ILE A 443 -32.74 -8.92 6.33
CA ILE A 443 -32.48 -7.59 5.76
C ILE A 443 -32.81 -6.50 6.79
N ARG A 444 -33.97 -6.57 7.43
CA ARG A 444 -34.39 -5.59 8.43
C ARG A 444 -33.44 -5.55 9.63
N MET A 445 -33.01 -6.72 10.14
CA MET A 445 -32.05 -6.79 11.25
C MET A 445 -30.68 -6.22 10.86
N TYR A 446 -30.28 -6.45 9.63
CA TYR A 446 -29.05 -5.85 9.10
C TYR A 446 -29.14 -4.31 9.02
N GLU A 447 -30.23 -3.81 8.45
CA GLU A 447 -30.42 -2.36 8.25
C GLU A 447 -30.64 -1.60 9.58
N SER A 448 -31.40 -2.18 10.53
CA SER A 448 -31.75 -1.49 11.79
C SER A 448 -30.73 -1.70 12.90
N ASP A 449 -30.18 -2.90 13.03
CA ASP A 449 -29.38 -3.32 14.18
C ASP A 449 -27.95 -3.74 13.81
N GLY A 450 -27.65 -3.83 12.52
CA GLY A 450 -26.34 -4.25 12.00
C GLY A 450 -26.07 -5.74 12.20
N VAL A 451 -27.09 -6.55 12.47
CA VAL A 451 -26.98 -8.00 12.67
C VAL A 451 -26.83 -8.69 11.34
N THR A 452 -25.65 -9.29 11.09
CA THR A 452 -25.39 -10.05 9.87
C THR A 452 -25.89 -11.50 9.99
N PRO A 453 -26.28 -12.14 8.88
CA PRO A 453 -26.61 -13.57 8.87
C PRO A 453 -25.47 -14.43 9.42
N ASP A 454 -24.21 -14.15 9.04
CA ASP A 454 -23.04 -14.89 9.52
C ASP A 454 -22.90 -14.82 11.04
N PHE A 455 -23.15 -13.65 11.64
CA PHE A 455 -23.16 -13.50 13.09
C PHE A 455 -24.23 -14.37 13.79
N LEU A 456 -25.41 -14.48 13.17
CA LEU A 456 -26.48 -15.36 13.69
C LEU A 456 -26.13 -16.85 13.57
N VAL A 457 -25.46 -17.23 12.47
CA VAL A 457 -24.91 -18.59 12.27
C VAL A 457 -23.84 -18.90 13.32
N ASP A 458 -22.86 -17.99 13.51
CA ASP A 458 -21.78 -18.17 14.48
C ASP A 458 -22.30 -18.37 15.91
N LEU A 459 -23.38 -17.67 16.25
CA LEU A 459 -24.06 -17.84 17.54
C LEU A 459 -25.04 -19.03 17.55
N GLY A 460 -25.27 -19.72 16.43
CA GLY A 460 -26.22 -20.81 16.31
C GLY A 460 -27.66 -20.35 16.50
N ALA A 461 -28.01 -19.16 16.06
CA ALA A 461 -29.36 -18.62 16.10
C ALA A 461 -30.18 -18.94 14.83
N ILE A 462 -29.50 -19.29 13.76
CA ILE A 462 -30.06 -19.78 12.48
C ILE A 462 -29.20 -20.90 11.93
#